data_c45c5e0952db660f2ab19cb948c6bfc1
#
_entry.id   c45c5e0952db660f2ab19cb948c6bfc1
#
_cell.length_a   1.000
_cell.length_b   1.000
_cell.length_c   1.000
_cell.angle_alpha   90.00
_cell.angle_beta   90.00
_cell.angle_gamma   90.00
#
_symmetry.space_group_name_H-M   'P 1'
#
loop_
_entity.id
_entity.type
_entity.pdbx_description
1 polymer ?
#
loop_
_entity_poly.entity_id
_entity_poly.type
_entity_poly.pdbx_seq_one_letter_code
_entity_poly.pdbx_strand_id
1 'polypeptide(L)'
;MRQRQERLSALIREEISEILLRRVKDPRISSFLVITEVKMSKDLRYAHIYVSVYGSKEEKEQTMKGLESAKGFIRSELGKDLRIRFVPEIFFVTR
;
A
#
# COMPACT_ATOMS: atom_id res chain seq x y z
N MET A 1 0.06 -21.29 6.65
CA MET A 1 1.30 -20.74 6.24
C MET A 1 1.15 -19.94 4.98
N ARG A 2 1.27 -20.58 3.83
CA ARG A 2 1.08 -19.88 2.57
C ARG A 2 -0.29 -19.21 2.47
N GLN A 3 -1.32 -19.92 2.91
CA GLN A 3 -2.68 -19.39 2.89
C GLN A 3 -2.87 -18.15 3.73
N ARG A 4 -2.20 -18.09 4.88
CA ARG A 4 -2.29 -16.92 5.76
C ARG A 4 -1.66 -15.70 5.12
N GLN A 5 -0.49 -15.88 4.50
CA GLN A 5 0.17 -14.80 3.79
C GLN A 5 -0.70 -14.31 2.62
N GLU A 6 -1.25 -15.23 1.86
CA GLU A 6 -2.09 -14.89 0.71
C GLU A 6 -3.37 -14.19 1.11
N ARG A 7 -4.01 -14.65 2.19
CA ARG A 7 -5.24 -14.01 2.70
C ARG A 7 -4.96 -12.59 3.15
N LEU A 8 -3.90 -12.42 3.95
CA LEU A 8 -3.57 -11.10 4.46
C LEU A 8 -3.13 -10.18 3.32
N SER A 9 -2.39 -10.70 2.35
CA SER A 9 -2.01 -9.94 1.16
C SER A 9 -3.23 -9.41 0.42
N ALA A 10 -4.23 -10.26 0.23
CA ALA A 10 -5.46 -9.87 -0.48
C ALA A 10 -6.22 -8.80 0.29
N LEU A 11 -6.35 -8.98 1.61
CA LEU A 11 -7.02 -7.99 2.45
C LEU A 11 -6.31 -6.65 2.46
N ILE A 12 -4.99 -6.68 2.59
CA ILE A 12 -4.19 -5.46 2.59
C ILE A 12 -4.29 -4.76 1.24
N ARG A 13 -4.25 -5.52 0.16
CA ARG A 13 -4.38 -4.94 -1.18
C ARG A 13 -5.70 -4.18 -1.33
N GLU A 14 -6.79 -4.79 -0.92
CA GLU A 14 -8.11 -4.14 -0.98
C GLU A 14 -8.16 -2.90 -0.10
N GLU A 15 -7.70 -3.04 1.14
CA GLU A 15 -7.75 -1.93 2.09
C GLU A 15 -6.88 -0.75 1.68
N ILE A 16 -5.66 -1.02 1.25
CA ILE A 16 -4.78 0.07 0.82
C ILE A 16 -5.32 0.75 -0.42
N SER A 17 -5.87 -0.02 -1.35
CA SER A 17 -6.49 0.57 -2.56
C SER A 17 -7.61 1.52 -2.17
N GLU A 18 -8.45 1.12 -1.25
CA GLU A 18 -9.56 1.94 -0.78
C GLU A 18 -9.07 3.17 -0.01
N ILE A 19 -8.09 2.99 0.87
CA ILE A 19 -7.51 4.10 1.64
C ILE A 19 -6.90 5.14 0.70
N LEU A 20 -6.14 4.70 -0.29
CA LEU A 20 -5.51 5.61 -1.25
C LEU A 20 -6.55 6.34 -2.10
N LEU A 21 -7.60 5.63 -2.49
CA LEU A 21 -8.63 6.22 -3.33
C LEU A 21 -9.50 7.23 -2.58
N ARG A 22 -9.88 6.90 -1.36
CA ARG A 22 -10.91 7.66 -0.65
C ARG A 22 -10.42 8.53 0.49
N ARG A 23 -9.28 8.21 1.10
CA ARG A 23 -8.87 8.87 2.34
C ARG A 23 -7.56 9.64 2.24
N VAL A 24 -6.70 9.29 1.31
CA VAL A 24 -5.44 10.01 1.13
C VAL A 24 -5.65 11.12 0.11
N LYS A 25 -5.38 12.35 0.54
CA LYS A 25 -5.57 13.52 -0.32
C LYS A 25 -4.25 14.25 -0.51
N ASP A 26 -3.33 13.58 -1.17
CA ASP A 26 -2.04 14.14 -1.51
C ASP A 26 -1.98 14.36 -3.03
N PRO A 27 -1.85 15.62 -3.49
CA PRO A 27 -1.86 15.90 -4.92
C PRO A 27 -0.68 15.29 -5.68
N ARG A 28 0.37 14.86 -4.96
CA ARG A 28 1.50 14.19 -5.60
C ARG A 28 1.16 12.77 -6.05
N ILE A 29 0.17 12.16 -5.40
CA ILE A 29 -0.22 10.78 -5.73
C ILE A 29 -1.13 10.80 -6.96
N SER A 30 -0.67 10.14 -8.02
CA SER A 30 -1.41 10.08 -9.28
C SER A 30 -2.73 9.30 -9.11
N SER A 31 -3.77 9.79 -9.78
CA SER A 31 -5.05 9.07 -9.83
C SER A 31 -4.96 7.82 -10.73
N PHE A 32 -3.88 7.69 -11.49
CA PHE A 32 -3.64 6.52 -12.33
C PHE A 32 -2.70 5.52 -11.67
N LEU A 33 -2.74 5.48 -10.36
CA LEU A 33 -1.99 4.53 -9.56
C LEU A 33 -2.80 3.23 -9.43
N VAL A 34 -2.13 2.11 -9.66
CA VAL A 34 -2.72 0.78 -9.47
C VAL A 34 -1.81 -0.04 -8.58
N ILE A 35 -2.39 -0.70 -7.59
CA ILE A 35 -1.66 -1.68 -6.79
C ILE A 35 -1.72 -3.00 -7.54
N THR A 36 -0.58 -3.46 -8.02
CA THR A 36 -0.53 -4.68 -8.83
C THR A 36 -0.40 -5.93 -7.98
N GLU A 37 0.28 -5.82 -6.86
CA GLU A 37 0.52 -6.98 -6.01
C GLU A 37 0.90 -6.55 -4.61
N VAL A 38 0.58 -7.37 -3.63
CA VAL A 38 1.05 -7.22 -2.26
C VAL A 38 1.72 -8.53 -1.86
N LYS A 39 2.96 -8.45 -1.42
CA LYS A 39 3.70 -9.61 -0.92
C LYS A 39 4.02 -9.45 0.55
N MET A 40 3.58 -10.40 1.35
CA MET A 40 3.87 -10.42 2.77
C MET A 40 5.10 -11.27 3.06
N SER A 41 5.88 -10.86 4.02
CA SER A 41 6.94 -11.70 4.56
C SER A 41 6.34 -12.89 5.31
N LYS A 42 7.13 -13.94 5.52
CA LYS A 42 6.67 -15.14 6.22
C LYS A 42 6.17 -14.86 7.63
N ASP A 43 6.82 -13.95 8.32
CA ASP A 43 6.46 -13.59 9.69
C ASP A 43 5.36 -12.52 9.74
N LEU A 44 4.85 -12.09 8.59
CA LEU A 44 3.79 -11.09 8.44
C LEU A 44 4.18 -9.70 8.98
N ARG A 45 5.46 -9.43 9.10
CA ARG A 45 5.95 -8.13 9.60
C ARG A 45 6.13 -7.10 8.51
N TYR A 46 6.33 -7.54 7.27
CA TYR A 46 6.63 -6.65 6.15
C TYR A 46 5.69 -6.90 5.00
N ALA A 47 5.16 -5.83 4.46
CA ALA A 47 4.30 -5.86 3.29
C ALA A 47 4.95 -5.04 2.18
N HIS A 48 5.25 -5.69 1.07
CA HIS A 48 5.77 -5.02 -0.12
C HIS A 48 4.59 -4.76 -1.05
N ILE A 49 4.32 -3.49 -1.26
CA ILE A 49 3.19 -3.03 -2.06
C ILE A 49 3.71 -2.61 -3.43
N TYR A 50 3.46 -3.44 -4.42
CA TYR A 50 3.90 -3.16 -5.79
C TYR A 50 2.89 -2.26 -6.47
N VAL A 51 3.36 -1.14 -6.95
CA VAL A 51 2.50 -0.15 -7.58
C VAL A 51 2.95 0.13 -9.00
N SER A 52 1.98 0.38 -9.85
CA SER A 52 2.22 0.83 -11.21
C SER A 52 1.58 2.20 -11.36
N VAL A 53 2.34 3.16 -11.90
CA VAL A 53 1.86 4.51 -12.12
C VAL A 53 1.95 4.80 -13.60
N TYR A 54 0.82 5.14 -14.19
CA TYR A 54 0.80 5.54 -15.58
C TYR A 54 1.06 7.03 -15.66
N GLY A 55 2.12 7.41 -16.37
CA GLY A 55 2.47 8.82 -16.50
C GLY A 55 3.96 9.01 -16.75
N SER A 56 4.39 10.25 -16.68
CA SER A 56 5.78 10.63 -16.89
C SER A 56 6.67 10.16 -15.75
N LYS A 57 7.96 10.21 -15.97
CA LYS A 57 8.93 9.88 -14.92
C LYS A 57 8.74 10.78 -13.70
N GLU A 58 8.49 12.06 -13.93
CA GLU A 58 8.27 13.03 -12.86
C GLU A 58 7.02 12.68 -12.04
N GLU A 59 5.94 12.34 -12.75
CA GLU A 59 4.70 11.95 -12.09
C GLU A 59 4.89 10.69 -11.23
N LYS A 60 5.66 9.74 -11.72
CA LYS A 60 5.97 8.53 -10.97
C LYS A 60 6.78 8.84 -9.72
N GLU A 61 7.78 9.70 -9.83
CA GLU A 61 8.61 10.11 -8.69
C GLU A 61 7.79 10.84 -7.65
N GLN A 62 6.93 11.77 -8.07
CA GLN A 62 6.05 12.50 -7.16
C GLN A 62 5.08 11.57 -6.45
N THR A 63 4.53 10.61 -7.18
CA THR A 63 3.63 9.62 -6.61
C THR A 63 4.34 8.83 -5.50
N MET A 64 5.56 8.37 -5.76
CA MET A 64 6.30 7.61 -4.76
C MET A 64 6.60 8.45 -3.52
N LYS A 65 6.92 9.73 -3.69
CA LYS A 65 7.12 10.63 -2.56
C LYS A 65 5.85 10.81 -1.74
N GLY A 66 4.73 10.95 -2.42
CA GLY A 66 3.43 11.06 -1.76
C GLY A 66 3.07 9.82 -0.98
N LEU A 67 3.31 8.65 -1.57
CA LEU A 67 3.05 7.37 -0.89
C LEU A 67 3.92 7.23 0.35
N GLU A 68 5.18 7.60 0.26
CA GLU A 68 6.10 7.55 1.38
C GLU A 68 5.63 8.44 2.53
N SER A 69 5.17 9.65 2.20
CA SER A 69 4.62 10.58 3.19
C SER A 69 3.35 10.07 3.83
N ALA A 70 2.52 9.34 3.08
CA ALA A 70 1.23 8.84 3.56
C ALA A 70 1.35 7.53 4.34
N LYS A 71 2.52 6.95 4.42
CA LYS A 71 2.74 5.61 4.98
C LYS A 71 2.21 5.46 6.41
N GLY A 72 2.50 6.42 7.26
CA GLY A 72 2.03 6.39 8.65
C GLY A 72 0.51 6.41 8.76
N PHE A 73 -0.11 7.25 7.97
CA PHE A 73 -1.57 7.33 7.93
C PHE A 73 -2.17 6.01 7.43
N ILE A 74 -1.59 5.47 6.36
CA ILE A 74 -2.06 4.20 5.78
C ILE A 74 -1.97 3.08 6.81
N ARG A 75 -0.84 2.97 7.52
CA ARG A 75 -0.68 1.94 8.55
C ARG A 75 -1.69 2.10 9.67
N SER A 76 -1.95 3.32 10.08
CA SER A 76 -2.94 3.60 11.11
C SER A 76 -4.33 3.15 10.69
N GLU A 77 -4.71 3.47 9.46
CA GLU A 77 -6.02 3.08 8.92
C GLU A 77 -6.15 1.57 8.74
N LEU A 78 -5.07 0.92 8.29
CA LEU A 78 -5.04 -0.54 8.19
C LEU A 78 -5.30 -1.20 9.54
N GLY A 79 -4.64 -0.72 10.58
CA GLY A 79 -4.79 -1.26 11.91
C GLY A 79 -6.22 -1.16 12.41
N LYS A 80 -6.86 -0.02 12.15
CA LYS A 80 -8.26 0.19 12.55
C LYS A 80 -9.22 -0.70 11.76
N ASP A 81 -9.06 -0.70 10.45
CA ASP A 81 -10.03 -1.36 9.55
C ASP A 81 -9.95 -2.89 9.64
N LEU A 82 -8.74 -3.42 9.70
CA LEU A 82 -8.54 -4.86 9.71
C LEU A 82 -8.51 -5.44 11.12
N ARG A 83 -8.43 -4.59 12.13
CA ARG A 83 -8.36 -5.00 13.54
C ARG A 83 -7.25 -6.02 13.78
N ILE A 84 -6.15 -5.86 13.07
CA ILE A 84 -4.99 -6.73 13.25
C ILE A 84 -4.15 -6.26 14.41
N ARG A 85 -3.57 -7.21 15.11
CA ARG A 85 -2.78 -6.92 16.30
C ARG A 85 -1.48 -6.20 15.96
N PHE A 86 -0.83 -6.65 14.92
CA PHE A 86 0.41 -6.03 14.47
C PHE A 86 0.25 -5.60 13.02
N VAL A 87 0.40 -4.29 12.79
CA VAL A 87 0.33 -3.74 11.45
C VAL A 87 1.71 -3.90 10.81
N PRO A 88 1.79 -4.52 9.64
CA PRO A 88 3.10 -4.71 9.01
C PRO A 88 3.72 -3.39 8.58
N GLU A 89 5.03 -3.37 8.51
CA GLU A 89 5.76 -2.28 7.88
C GLU A 89 5.45 -2.30 6.39
N ILE A 90 5.27 -1.14 5.80
CA ILE A 90 4.90 -1.03 4.40
C ILE A 90 6.05 -0.50 3.58
N PHE A 91 6.32 -1.17 2.46
CA PHE A 91 7.30 -0.73 1.49
C PHE A 91 6.62 -0.62 0.13
N PHE A 92 6.61 0.57 -0.44
CA PHE A 92 6.07 0.77 -1.78
C PHE A 92 7.17 0.55 -2.81
N VAL A 93 6.89 -0.29 -3.78
CA VAL A 93 7.85 -0.65 -4.81
C VAL A 93 7.22 -0.37 -6.18
N THR A 94 7.94 0.36 -7.01
CA THR A 94 7.46 0.61 -8.39
C THR A 94 7.67 -0.61 -9.27
N ARG A 95 6.77 -0.78 -10.21
CA ARG A 95 6.82 -1.88 -11.14
C ARG A 95 6.75 -1.42 -12.57
#